data_8f88eab20d6faca7cb09c5553ea8b27e
#
_entry.id   8f88eab20d6faca7cb09c5553ea8b27e
#
_cell.length_a   1.000
_cell.length_b   1.000
_cell.length_c   1.000
_cell.angle_alpha   90.00
_cell.angle_beta   90.00
_cell.angle_gamma   90.00
#
_symmetry.space_group_name_H-M   'P 1'
#
loop_
_entity.id
_entity.type
_entity.pdbx_description
1 polymer ?
#
loop_
_entity_poly.entity_id
_entity_poly.type
_entity_poly.pdbx_seq_one_letter_code
_entity_poly.pdbx_strand_id
1 'polypeptide(L)'
;MDKWLQSWDSLFEYTEQTWNMLSDTEQQEQLLQLESAAELLLDAWTDMDEKLALLKTKLAERTFQVSYHSIGTTYYQLEMFEHAAAILAKEHESGEKEELRLLYLAYSYLFMGKNEQARELFLYLIQATKAVMIKHFSYIGLGCFHVQAEKFDEAIDSFEHANLLTTSQDVVYNLGICHYLNKSIHLAKAFFKEAIDLFPDDGEAYFFLGCCQWKLGEEEHAFLTWMECLQLLTAPYALQALAYVCEWHGHHYAAIHCYKRIQALGFSNIETLHGLAWNLALLDQRSEALAIFNKLIKMEPKNENVKKSISWLESVWNESFALIEDER
;
A
#
# COMPACT_ATOMS: atom_id res chain seq x y z
N MET A 1 -37.92 2.07 0.20
CA MET A 1 -37.03 3.04 0.85
C MET A 1 -37.77 4.36 1.10
N ASP A 2 -38.33 5.00 0.08
CA ASP A 2 -39.04 6.28 0.22
C ASP A 2 -40.14 6.30 1.29
N LYS A 3 -40.92 5.23 1.40
CA LYS A 3 -41.98 5.14 2.44
C LYS A 3 -41.44 5.07 3.87
N TRP A 4 -40.28 4.45 4.08
CA TRP A 4 -39.67 4.34 5.41
C TRP A 4 -39.00 5.65 5.81
N LEU A 5 -38.29 6.29 4.90
CA LEU A 5 -37.74 7.63 5.14
C LEU A 5 -38.85 8.66 5.37
N GLN A 6 -39.91 8.65 4.55
CA GLN A 6 -41.08 9.52 4.74
C GLN A 6 -41.75 9.27 6.09
N SER A 7 -41.80 8.02 6.56
CA SER A 7 -42.34 7.67 7.86
C SER A 7 -41.47 8.21 9.00
N TRP A 8 -40.16 8.10 8.88
CA TRP A 8 -39.22 8.63 9.87
C TRP A 8 -39.24 10.16 9.89
N ASP A 9 -39.21 10.81 8.74
CA ASP A 9 -39.30 12.27 8.60
C ASP A 9 -40.61 12.80 9.22
N SER A 10 -41.74 12.12 8.95
CA SER A 10 -43.03 12.49 9.53
C SER A 10 -43.06 12.36 11.07
N LEU A 11 -42.40 11.32 11.61
CA LEU A 11 -42.27 11.13 13.07
C LEU A 11 -41.38 12.22 13.67
N PHE A 12 -40.27 12.55 13.01
CA PHE A 12 -39.36 13.62 13.42
C PHE A 12 -40.07 15.00 13.42
N GLU A 13 -40.73 15.36 12.33
CA GLU A 13 -41.45 16.63 12.21
C GLU A 13 -42.55 16.76 13.29
N TYR A 14 -43.29 15.67 13.57
CA TYR A 14 -44.26 15.65 14.62
C TYR A 14 -43.63 15.84 16.00
N THR A 15 -42.54 15.16 16.28
CA THR A 15 -41.79 15.27 17.53
C THR A 15 -41.22 16.68 17.72
N GLU A 16 -40.67 17.28 16.66
CA GLU A 16 -40.13 18.66 16.70
C GLU A 16 -41.21 19.68 17.00
N GLN A 17 -42.39 19.57 16.34
CA GLN A 17 -43.51 20.49 16.55
C GLN A 17 -44.07 20.40 17.97
N THR A 18 -44.07 19.25 18.58
CA THR A 18 -44.65 19.00 19.90
C THR A 18 -43.63 19.07 21.04
N TRP A 19 -42.34 19.17 20.74
CA TRP A 19 -41.23 19.04 21.69
C TRP A 19 -41.38 19.85 22.96
N ASN A 20 -41.73 21.14 22.83
CA ASN A 20 -41.87 22.06 23.95
C ASN A 20 -43.17 21.87 24.78
N MET A 21 -44.07 20.99 24.33
CA MET A 21 -45.30 20.66 25.01
C MET A 21 -45.24 19.35 25.79
N LEU A 22 -44.18 18.53 25.53
CA LEU A 22 -43.94 17.25 26.16
C LEU A 22 -43.23 17.41 27.51
N SER A 23 -43.55 16.53 28.45
CA SER A 23 -42.80 16.39 29.70
C SER A 23 -41.44 15.74 29.42
N ASP A 24 -40.45 15.88 30.35
CA ASP A 24 -39.10 15.32 30.21
C ASP A 24 -39.13 13.79 29.94
N THR A 25 -40.08 13.06 30.53
CA THR A 25 -40.26 11.62 30.31
C THR A 25 -40.76 11.31 28.90
N GLU A 26 -41.71 12.07 28.40
CA GLU A 26 -42.27 11.91 27.05
C GLU A 26 -41.24 12.32 25.99
N GLN A 27 -40.40 13.33 26.24
CA GLN A 27 -39.28 13.70 25.36
C GLN A 27 -38.26 12.55 25.24
N GLN A 28 -37.93 11.89 26.36
CA GLN A 28 -37.03 10.74 26.35
C GLN A 28 -37.61 9.54 25.59
N GLU A 29 -38.93 9.27 25.76
CA GLU A 29 -39.61 8.19 25.03
C GLU A 29 -39.63 8.47 23.51
N GLN A 30 -39.90 9.70 23.08
CA GLN A 30 -39.89 10.07 21.66
C GLN A 30 -38.49 10.00 21.04
N LEU A 31 -37.46 10.43 21.77
CA LEU A 31 -36.07 10.26 21.35
C LEU A 31 -35.72 8.79 21.16
N LEU A 32 -36.03 7.94 22.11
CA LEU A 32 -35.77 6.51 22.04
C LEU A 32 -36.48 5.85 20.84
N GLN A 33 -37.70 6.29 20.50
CA GLN A 33 -38.44 5.81 19.34
C GLN A 33 -37.75 6.23 18.03
N LEU A 34 -37.28 7.47 17.91
CA LEU A 34 -36.55 7.97 16.74
C LEU A 34 -35.21 7.26 16.58
N GLU A 35 -34.46 7.07 17.67
CA GLU A 35 -33.20 6.34 17.68
C GLU A 35 -33.40 4.88 17.24
N SER A 36 -34.37 4.18 17.81
CA SER A 36 -34.70 2.80 17.45
C SER A 36 -35.12 2.66 15.97
N ALA A 37 -35.91 3.63 15.46
CA ALA A 37 -36.25 3.64 14.04
C ALA A 37 -35.05 3.93 13.13
N ALA A 38 -34.10 4.77 13.55
CA ALA A 38 -32.85 5.05 12.83
C ALA A 38 -31.91 3.83 12.82
N GLU A 39 -31.80 3.10 13.97
CA GLU A 39 -31.03 1.85 14.04
C GLU A 39 -31.57 0.78 13.07
N LEU A 40 -32.89 0.61 13.01
CA LEU A 40 -33.53 -0.32 12.06
C LEU A 40 -33.25 0.05 10.60
N LEU A 41 -33.19 1.34 10.27
CA LEU A 41 -32.83 1.81 8.93
C LEU A 41 -31.35 1.54 8.62
N LEU A 42 -30.47 1.72 9.59
CA LEU A 42 -29.04 1.45 9.45
C LEU A 42 -28.78 -0.05 9.24
N ASP A 43 -29.43 -0.90 10.03
CA ASP A 43 -29.35 -2.36 9.88
C ASP A 43 -29.84 -2.82 8.50
N ALA A 44 -30.98 -2.27 8.05
CA ALA A 44 -31.52 -2.57 6.74
C ALA A 44 -30.60 -2.10 5.59
N TRP A 45 -29.95 -0.96 5.77
CA TRP A 45 -28.98 -0.45 4.81
C TRP A 45 -27.72 -1.35 4.75
N THR A 46 -27.21 -1.76 5.91
CA THR A 46 -26.05 -2.66 6.01
C THR A 46 -26.33 -4.00 5.31
N ASP A 47 -27.51 -4.62 5.58
CA ASP A 47 -27.93 -5.87 4.91
C ASP A 47 -28.06 -5.70 3.37
N MET A 48 -28.55 -4.53 2.93
CA MET A 48 -28.63 -4.23 1.49
C MET A 48 -27.22 -4.05 0.86
N ASP A 49 -26.31 -3.40 1.56
CA ASP A 49 -24.94 -3.19 1.06
C ASP A 49 -24.18 -4.52 0.98
N GLU A 50 -24.29 -5.38 2.00
CA GLU A 50 -23.71 -6.73 1.97
C GLU A 50 -24.27 -7.56 0.79
N LYS A 51 -25.58 -7.53 0.56
CA LYS A 51 -26.22 -8.23 -0.58
C LYS A 51 -25.76 -7.67 -1.92
N LEU A 52 -25.58 -6.34 -2.01
CA LEU A 52 -25.06 -5.69 -3.22
C LEU A 52 -23.59 -6.06 -3.47
N ALA A 53 -22.78 -6.09 -2.41
CA ALA A 53 -21.39 -6.54 -2.48
C ALA A 53 -21.30 -7.99 -2.98
N LEU A 54 -22.15 -8.89 -2.46
CA LEU A 54 -22.23 -10.27 -2.94
C LEU A 54 -22.60 -10.37 -4.43
N LEU A 55 -23.53 -9.52 -4.91
CA LEU A 55 -23.90 -9.49 -6.32
C LEU A 55 -22.77 -8.91 -7.19
N LYS A 56 -22.07 -7.89 -6.72
CA LYS A 56 -20.88 -7.33 -7.40
C LYS A 56 -19.77 -8.40 -7.51
N THR A 57 -19.53 -9.18 -6.44
CA THR A 57 -18.56 -10.29 -6.45
C THR A 57 -18.97 -11.36 -7.46
N LYS A 58 -20.24 -11.78 -7.47
CA LYS A 58 -20.75 -12.75 -8.47
C LYS A 58 -20.69 -12.22 -9.90
N LEU A 59 -20.83 -10.92 -10.11
CA LEU A 59 -20.67 -10.29 -11.42
C LEU A 59 -19.21 -10.29 -11.84
N ALA A 60 -18.30 -9.97 -10.92
CA ALA A 60 -16.86 -10.03 -11.15
C ALA A 60 -16.41 -11.48 -11.47
N GLU A 61 -16.90 -12.48 -10.74
CA GLU A 61 -16.65 -13.89 -11.03
C GLU A 61 -17.16 -14.31 -12.43
N ARG A 62 -18.26 -13.75 -12.90
CA ARG A 62 -18.77 -14.01 -14.26
C ARG A 62 -17.97 -13.32 -15.36
N THR A 63 -17.36 -12.18 -15.07
CA THR A 63 -16.50 -11.45 -16.01
C THR A 63 -15.14 -12.13 -16.21
N PHE A 64 -14.72 -13.00 -15.28
CA PHE A 64 -13.48 -13.79 -15.33
C PHE A 64 -13.77 -15.25 -15.70
N GLN A 65 -14.55 -15.50 -16.76
CA GLN A 65 -14.92 -16.86 -17.15
C GLN A 65 -13.84 -17.62 -17.93
N VAL A 66 -12.82 -16.95 -18.44
CA VAL A 66 -11.75 -17.60 -19.18
C VAL A 66 -10.49 -17.62 -18.35
N SER A 67 -10.08 -18.81 -17.93
CA SER A 67 -8.79 -19.06 -17.30
C SER A 67 -7.86 -19.71 -18.31
N TYR A 68 -6.60 -19.31 -18.30
CA TYR A 68 -5.54 -19.91 -19.10
C TYR A 68 -4.49 -20.52 -18.15
N HIS A 69 -4.32 -21.83 -18.23
CA HIS A 69 -3.37 -22.57 -17.43
C HIS A 69 -2.47 -23.40 -18.35
N SER A 70 -1.17 -23.20 -18.23
CA SER A 70 -0.14 -23.91 -18.99
C SER A 70 1.14 -24.04 -18.18
N ILE A 71 2.13 -24.75 -18.72
CA ILE A 71 3.46 -24.80 -18.13
C ILE A 71 4.06 -23.37 -18.09
N GLY A 72 3.79 -22.56 -19.11
CA GLY A 72 4.24 -21.16 -19.16
C GLY A 72 3.67 -20.30 -18.04
N THR A 73 2.36 -20.42 -17.75
CA THR A 73 1.74 -19.69 -16.62
C THR A 73 2.22 -20.20 -15.27
N THR A 74 2.56 -21.48 -15.14
CA THR A 74 3.16 -22.03 -13.91
C THR A 74 4.53 -21.39 -13.65
N TYR A 75 5.39 -21.29 -14.66
CA TYR A 75 6.66 -20.58 -14.52
C TYR A 75 6.48 -19.10 -14.21
N TYR A 76 5.46 -18.43 -14.78
CA TYR A 76 5.13 -17.05 -14.46
C TYR A 76 4.76 -16.88 -12.98
N GLN A 77 3.91 -17.77 -12.43
CA GLN A 77 3.53 -17.76 -11.02
C GLN A 77 4.70 -18.01 -10.06
N LEU A 78 5.72 -18.73 -10.52
CA LEU A 78 6.97 -18.96 -9.80
C LEU A 78 8.02 -17.85 -10.03
N GLU A 79 7.63 -16.76 -10.67
CA GLU A 79 8.50 -15.61 -11.02
C GLU A 79 9.71 -16.00 -11.90
N MET A 80 9.64 -17.15 -12.56
CA MET A 80 10.67 -17.63 -13.50
C MET A 80 10.40 -17.06 -14.91
N PHE A 81 10.46 -15.75 -15.05
CA PHE A 81 9.97 -15.02 -16.24
C PHE A 81 10.67 -15.41 -17.54
N GLU A 82 11.96 -15.74 -17.50
CA GLU A 82 12.69 -16.23 -18.70
C GLU A 82 12.13 -17.55 -19.21
N HIS A 83 11.86 -18.49 -18.31
CA HIS A 83 11.26 -19.78 -18.64
C HIS A 83 9.80 -19.62 -19.09
N ALA A 84 9.05 -18.78 -18.39
CA ALA A 84 7.69 -18.43 -18.75
C ALA A 84 7.61 -17.89 -20.17
N ALA A 85 8.41 -16.88 -20.51
CA ALA A 85 8.44 -16.28 -21.84
C ALA A 85 8.84 -17.29 -22.93
N ALA A 86 9.86 -18.15 -22.66
CA ALA A 86 10.32 -19.15 -23.62
C ALA A 86 9.27 -20.21 -23.96
N ILE A 87 8.43 -20.59 -23.00
CA ILE A 87 7.33 -21.55 -23.17
C ILE A 87 6.11 -20.87 -23.78
N LEU A 88 5.65 -19.74 -23.19
CA LEU A 88 4.49 -18.99 -23.66
C LEU A 88 4.63 -18.53 -25.12
N ALA A 89 5.84 -18.21 -25.57
CA ALA A 89 6.09 -17.82 -26.97
C ALA A 89 5.89 -18.97 -27.96
N LYS A 90 5.91 -20.24 -27.51
CA LYS A 90 5.74 -21.43 -28.35
C LYS A 90 4.34 -22.03 -28.26
N GLU A 91 3.59 -21.66 -27.23
CA GLU A 91 2.21 -22.09 -27.07
C GLU A 91 1.33 -21.31 -28.04
N HIS A 92 0.25 -21.94 -28.47
CA HIS A 92 -0.74 -21.34 -29.38
C HIS A 92 -2.13 -21.71 -28.89
N GLU A 93 -2.97 -20.72 -28.78
CA GLU A 93 -4.35 -20.85 -28.38
C GLU A 93 -5.26 -20.10 -29.36
N SER A 94 -6.53 -20.03 -29.07
CA SER A 94 -7.50 -19.31 -29.90
C SER A 94 -8.44 -18.47 -29.03
N GLY A 95 -8.89 -17.35 -29.59
CA GLY A 95 -9.83 -16.45 -28.92
C GLY A 95 -9.24 -15.85 -27.66
N GLU A 96 -10.04 -15.71 -26.62
CA GLU A 96 -9.67 -15.05 -25.36
C GLU A 96 -8.54 -15.77 -24.61
N LYS A 97 -8.37 -17.09 -24.78
CA LYS A 97 -7.23 -17.81 -24.21
C LYS A 97 -5.91 -17.39 -24.83
N GLU A 98 -5.91 -17.12 -26.14
CA GLU A 98 -4.72 -16.60 -26.83
C GLU A 98 -4.39 -15.20 -26.33
N GLU A 99 -5.39 -14.35 -26.11
CA GLU A 99 -5.19 -13.02 -25.56
C GLU A 99 -4.62 -13.07 -24.13
N LEU A 100 -5.11 -13.99 -23.27
CA LEU A 100 -4.54 -14.23 -21.94
C LEU A 100 -3.09 -14.73 -21.99
N ARG A 101 -2.81 -15.68 -22.89
CA ARG A 101 -1.45 -16.18 -23.12
C ARG A 101 -0.49 -15.04 -23.48
N LEU A 102 -0.91 -14.18 -24.41
CA LEU A 102 -0.14 -13.01 -24.84
C LEU A 102 0.03 -12.00 -23.70
N LEU A 103 -0.97 -11.84 -22.84
CA LEU A 103 -0.88 -10.97 -21.65
C LEU A 103 0.19 -11.48 -20.67
N TYR A 104 0.19 -12.78 -20.34
CA TYR A 104 1.26 -13.38 -19.53
C TYR A 104 2.65 -13.25 -20.17
N LEU A 105 2.73 -13.40 -21.49
CA LEU A 105 3.97 -13.24 -22.23
C LEU A 105 4.46 -11.77 -22.18
N ALA A 106 3.55 -10.81 -22.33
CA ALA A 106 3.87 -9.39 -22.26
C ALA A 106 4.43 -9.00 -20.88
N TYR A 107 3.78 -9.44 -19.80
CA TYR A 107 4.27 -9.23 -18.44
C TYR A 107 5.61 -9.96 -18.18
N SER A 108 5.78 -11.18 -18.72
CA SER A 108 7.06 -11.87 -18.61
C SER A 108 8.18 -11.05 -19.25
N TYR A 109 7.95 -10.48 -20.44
CA TYR A 109 8.93 -9.59 -21.08
C TYR A 109 9.17 -8.32 -20.29
N LEU A 110 8.15 -7.72 -19.70
CA LEU A 110 8.28 -6.52 -18.86
C LEU A 110 9.19 -6.79 -17.65
N PHE A 111 8.96 -7.89 -16.92
CA PHE A 111 9.77 -8.27 -15.77
C PHE A 111 11.19 -8.71 -16.12
N MET A 112 11.42 -9.15 -17.38
CA MET A 112 12.77 -9.42 -17.91
C MET A 112 13.49 -8.17 -18.40
N GLY A 113 12.88 -6.99 -18.36
CA GLY A 113 13.42 -5.76 -18.94
C GLY A 113 13.41 -5.72 -20.48
N LYS A 114 12.69 -6.63 -21.14
CA LYS A 114 12.50 -6.64 -22.61
C LYS A 114 11.35 -5.69 -22.99
N ASN A 115 11.56 -4.43 -22.68
CA ASN A 115 10.54 -3.40 -22.65
C ASN A 115 9.83 -3.18 -23.98
N GLU A 116 10.53 -3.19 -25.11
CA GLU A 116 9.88 -2.98 -26.43
C GLU A 116 8.98 -4.15 -26.80
N GLN A 117 9.40 -5.39 -26.53
CA GLN A 117 8.58 -6.58 -26.78
C GLN A 117 7.30 -6.59 -25.92
N ALA A 118 7.44 -6.20 -24.66
CA ALA A 118 6.31 -6.07 -23.74
C ALA A 118 5.32 -5.00 -24.26
N ARG A 119 5.83 -3.82 -24.61
CA ARG A 119 5.06 -2.70 -25.14
C ARG A 119 4.26 -3.07 -26.37
N GLU A 120 4.91 -3.72 -27.35
CA GLU A 120 4.24 -4.15 -28.58
C GLU A 120 3.05 -5.06 -28.29
N LEU A 121 3.21 -6.03 -27.38
CA LEU A 121 2.14 -6.94 -27.00
C LEU A 121 1.01 -6.24 -26.22
N PHE A 122 1.31 -5.33 -25.30
CA PHE A 122 0.28 -4.56 -24.60
C PHE A 122 -0.52 -3.70 -25.58
N LEU A 123 0.13 -3.00 -26.51
CA LEU A 123 -0.55 -2.20 -27.53
C LEU A 123 -1.41 -3.06 -28.45
N TYR A 124 -0.91 -4.22 -28.86
CA TYR A 124 -1.68 -5.18 -29.64
C TYR A 124 -2.95 -5.61 -28.89
N LEU A 125 -2.82 -6.02 -27.63
CA LEU A 125 -3.94 -6.46 -26.81
C LEU A 125 -4.98 -5.35 -26.60
N ILE A 126 -4.53 -4.12 -26.32
CA ILE A 126 -5.42 -2.96 -26.18
C ILE A 126 -6.30 -2.75 -27.41
N GLN A 127 -5.75 -2.97 -28.61
CA GLN A 127 -6.46 -2.79 -29.88
C GLN A 127 -7.32 -4.00 -30.26
N ALA A 128 -6.82 -5.23 -30.05
CA ALA A 128 -7.43 -6.46 -30.54
C ALA A 128 -8.51 -7.02 -29.62
N THR A 129 -8.35 -6.89 -28.28
CA THR A 129 -9.25 -7.54 -27.32
C THR A 129 -10.58 -6.81 -27.15
N LYS A 130 -11.64 -7.61 -26.96
CA LYS A 130 -12.95 -7.13 -26.48
C LYS A 130 -13.13 -7.39 -24.98
N ALA A 131 -12.26 -8.20 -24.38
CA ALA A 131 -12.31 -8.53 -22.96
C ALA A 131 -11.84 -7.34 -22.13
N VAL A 132 -12.75 -6.74 -21.35
CA VAL A 132 -12.48 -5.54 -20.53
C VAL A 132 -11.29 -5.74 -19.60
N MET A 133 -11.19 -6.91 -18.95
CA MET A 133 -10.12 -7.21 -18.00
C MET A 133 -8.76 -7.36 -18.69
N ILE A 134 -8.69 -8.00 -19.85
CA ILE A 134 -7.42 -8.10 -20.60
C ILE A 134 -6.96 -6.72 -21.03
N LYS A 135 -7.89 -5.86 -21.49
CA LYS A 135 -7.61 -4.47 -21.82
C LYS A 135 -7.13 -3.67 -20.61
N HIS A 136 -7.81 -3.84 -19.46
CA HIS A 136 -7.44 -3.20 -18.19
C HIS A 136 -6.01 -3.56 -17.79
N PHE A 137 -5.68 -4.85 -17.70
CA PHE A 137 -4.32 -5.27 -17.37
C PHE A 137 -3.27 -4.88 -18.43
N SER A 138 -3.66 -4.79 -19.71
CA SER A 138 -2.74 -4.32 -20.75
C SER A 138 -2.39 -2.83 -20.57
N TYR A 139 -3.35 -2.00 -20.16
CA TYR A 139 -3.07 -0.62 -19.78
C TYR A 139 -2.22 -0.49 -18.53
N ILE A 140 -2.44 -1.34 -17.51
CA ILE A 140 -1.57 -1.39 -16.32
C ILE A 140 -0.13 -1.74 -16.73
N GLY A 141 0.05 -2.79 -17.55
CA GLY A 141 1.36 -3.18 -18.05
C GLY A 141 2.07 -2.07 -18.85
N LEU A 142 1.32 -1.34 -19.67
CA LEU A 142 1.83 -0.19 -20.41
C LEU A 142 2.21 0.96 -19.46
N GLY A 143 1.41 1.21 -18.42
CA GLY A 143 1.73 2.18 -17.37
C GLY A 143 3.02 1.82 -16.64
N CYS A 144 3.17 0.56 -16.22
CA CYS A 144 4.40 0.07 -15.60
C CYS A 144 5.64 0.22 -16.52
N PHE A 145 5.48 -0.07 -17.82
CA PHE A 145 6.53 0.18 -18.81
C PHE A 145 6.94 1.66 -18.84
N HIS A 146 5.98 2.58 -18.85
CA HIS A 146 6.26 4.01 -18.85
C HIS A 146 6.91 4.48 -17.54
N VAL A 147 6.52 3.93 -16.39
CA VAL A 147 7.18 4.19 -15.09
C VAL A 147 8.66 3.77 -15.14
N GLN A 148 8.96 2.55 -15.65
CA GLN A 148 10.34 2.08 -15.79
C GLN A 148 11.19 2.98 -16.73
N ALA A 149 10.53 3.60 -17.69
CA ALA A 149 11.17 4.56 -18.62
C ALA A 149 11.19 6.00 -18.08
N GLU A 150 10.78 6.23 -16.83
CA GLU A 150 10.64 7.55 -16.17
C GLU A 150 9.73 8.54 -16.92
N LYS A 151 8.79 8.01 -17.72
CA LYS A 151 7.80 8.77 -18.49
C LYS A 151 6.49 8.85 -17.71
N PHE A 152 6.48 9.68 -16.67
CA PHE A 152 5.38 9.68 -15.71
C PHE A 152 4.06 10.21 -16.29
N ASP A 153 4.08 11.14 -17.22
CA ASP A 153 2.86 11.65 -17.89
C ASP A 153 2.18 10.55 -18.72
N GLU A 154 2.97 9.81 -19.53
CA GLU A 154 2.45 8.67 -20.32
C GLU A 154 2.02 7.50 -19.42
N ALA A 155 2.67 7.35 -18.25
CA ALA A 155 2.24 6.36 -17.26
C ALA A 155 0.89 6.72 -16.65
N ILE A 156 0.69 8.00 -16.28
CA ILE A 156 -0.59 8.51 -15.78
C ILE A 156 -1.69 8.26 -16.80
N ASP A 157 -1.51 8.67 -18.07
CA ASP A 157 -2.48 8.42 -19.15
C ASP A 157 -2.86 6.93 -19.24
N SER A 158 -1.87 6.04 -19.15
CA SER A 158 -2.13 4.60 -19.21
C SER A 158 -2.93 4.09 -18.01
N PHE A 159 -2.57 4.50 -16.78
CA PHE A 159 -3.30 4.11 -15.58
C PHE A 159 -4.70 4.73 -15.50
N GLU A 160 -4.89 5.97 -16.00
CA GLU A 160 -6.22 6.57 -16.11
C GLU A 160 -7.12 5.78 -17.07
N HIS A 161 -6.60 5.33 -18.22
CA HIS A 161 -7.34 4.44 -19.12
C HIS A 161 -7.69 3.10 -18.45
N ALA A 162 -6.78 2.53 -17.65
CA ALA A 162 -7.08 1.35 -16.87
C ALA A 162 -8.20 1.62 -15.85
N ASN A 163 -8.14 2.76 -15.14
CA ASN A 163 -9.12 3.15 -14.12
C ASN A 163 -10.53 3.38 -14.71
N LEU A 164 -10.62 3.92 -15.91
CA LEU A 164 -11.89 4.09 -16.64
C LEU A 164 -12.56 2.73 -16.96
N LEU A 165 -11.79 1.66 -17.11
CA LEU A 165 -12.32 0.32 -17.36
C LEU A 165 -12.74 -0.37 -16.06
N THR A 166 -11.90 -0.32 -15.05
CA THR A 166 -12.14 -0.92 -13.72
C THR A 166 -11.24 -0.24 -12.69
N THR A 167 -11.82 0.24 -11.60
CA THR A 167 -11.06 0.73 -10.46
C THR A 167 -10.46 -0.46 -9.71
N SER A 168 -9.15 -0.45 -9.49
CA SER A 168 -8.44 -1.45 -8.71
C SER A 168 -7.42 -0.80 -7.79
N GLN A 169 -7.05 -1.50 -6.71
CA GLN A 169 -6.01 -1.04 -5.78
C GLN A 169 -4.74 -0.64 -6.51
N ASP A 170 -4.24 -1.52 -7.38
CA ASP A 170 -3.01 -1.31 -8.12
C ASP A 170 -3.05 -0.03 -8.97
N VAL A 171 -4.18 0.25 -9.62
CA VAL A 171 -4.33 1.42 -10.48
C VAL A 171 -4.33 2.70 -9.66
N VAL A 172 -5.16 2.78 -8.61
CA VAL A 172 -5.27 3.98 -7.77
C VAL A 172 -3.96 4.28 -7.07
N TYR A 173 -3.31 3.24 -6.53
CA TYR A 173 -1.99 3.34 -5.92
C TYR A 173 -0.93 3.83 -6.91
N ASN A 174 -0.85 3.23 -8.10
CA ASN A 174 0.14 3.62 -9.12
C ASN A 174 -0.10 5.03 -9.67
N LEU A 175 -1.35 5.49 -9.78
CA LEU A 175 -1.65 6.90 -10.09
C LEU A 175 -1.07 7.82 -8.99
N GLY A 176 -1.26 7.47 -7.72
CA GLY A 176 -0.66 8.18 -6.60
C GLY A 176 0.87 8.26 -6.71
N ILE A 177 1.53 7.14 -7.00
CA ILE A 177 2.98 7.05 -7.20
C ILE A 177 3.44 7.92 -8.38
N CYS A 178 2.78 7.82 -9.55
CA CYS A 178 3.16 8.60 -10.71
C CYS A 178 3.05 10.10 -10.46
N HIS A 179 1.97 10.56 -9.83
CA HIS A 179 1.82 11.96 -9.45
C HIS A 179 2.85 12.41 -8.40
N TYR A 180 3.21 11.52 -7.45
CA TYR A 180 4.25 11.81 -6.46
C TYR A 180 5.62 12.00 -7.12
N LEU A 181 6.00 11.11 -8.05
CA LEU A 181 7.26 11.18 -8.80
C LEU A 181 7.28 12.38 -9.75
N ASN A 182 6.13 12.69 -10.36
CA ASN A 182 5.95 13.89 -11.21
C ASN A 182 5.82 15.21 -10.40
N LYS A 183 6.03 15.15 -9.07
CA LYS A 183 5.98 16.30 -8.15
C LYS A 183 4.61 16.97 -8.03
N SER A 184 3.55 16.36 -8.53
CA SER A 184 2.16 16.80 -8.39
C SER A 184 1.58 16.35 -7.04
N ILE A 185 2.16 16.84 -5.92
CA ILE A 185 1.96 16.32 -4.58
C ILE A 185 0.50 16.40 -4.10
N HIS A 186 -0.25 17.43 -4.50
CA HIS A 186 -1.68 17.53 -4.16
C HIS A 186 -2.51 16.41 -4.80
N LEU A 187 -2.24 16.08 -6.07
CA LEU A 187 -2.92 14.97 -6.76
C LEU A 187 -2.50 13.63 -6.17
N ALA A 188 -1.20 13.43 -5.93
CA ALA A 188 -0.70 12.23 -5.26
C ALA A 188 -1.42 12.00 -3.92
N LYS A 189 -1.53 13.05 -3.10
CA LYS A 189 -2.26 12.99 -1.82
C LYS A 189 -3.72 12.58 -2.00
N ALA A 190 -4.40 13.07 -3.03
CA ALA A 190 -5.79 12.71 -3.31
C ALA A 190 -5.93 11.23 -3.68
N PHE A 191 -5.07 10.71 -4.58
CA PHE A 191 -5.07 9.31 -4.97
C PHE A 191 -4.70 8.37 -3.81
N PHE A 192 -3.72 8.70 -2.96
CA PHE A 192 -3.41 7.87 -1.79
C PHE A 192 -4.54 7.88 -0.75
N LYS A 193 -5.28 8.97 -0.60
CA LYS A 193 -6.50 8.97 0.22
C LYS A 193 -7.58 8.05 -0.37
N GLU A 194 -7.83 8.15 -1.68
CA GLU A 194 -8.75 7.26 -2.38
C GLU A 194 -8.33 5.78 -2.24
N ALA A 195 -7.03 5.48 -2.35
CA ALA A 195 -6.50 4.13 -2.15
C ALA A 195 -6.82 3.61 -0.75
N ILE A 196 -6.62 4.41 0.29
CA ILE A 196 -6.91 4.06 1.68
C ILE A 196 -8.42 3.90 1.91
N ASP A 197 -9.26 4.77 1.34
CA ASP A 197 -10.71 4.68 1.45
C ASP A 197 -11.27 3.40 0.82
N LEU A 198 -10.66 2.94 -0.29
CA LEU A 198 -11.04 1.71 -0.99
C LEU A 198 -10.39 0.46 -0.37
N PHE A 199 -9.17 0.59 0.14
CA PHE A 199 -8.33 -0.51 0.64
C PHE A 199 -7.64 -0.10 1.95
N PRO A 200 -8.38 -0.13 3.08
CA PRO A 200 -7.88 0.39 4.37
C PRO A 200 -6.65 -0.32 4.94
N ASP A 201 -6.36 -1.52 4.45
CA ASP A 201 -5.21 -2.32 4.91
C ASP A 201 -3.93 -2.07 4.08
N ASP A 202 -3.95 -1.13 3.13
CA ASP A 202 -2.80 -0.79 2.30
C ASP A 202 -1.79 0.10 3.04
N GLY A 203 -0.88 -0.52 3.76
CA GLY A 203 0.16 0.19 4.53
C GLY A 203 1.09 1.06 3.66
N GLU A 204 1.32 0.71 2.39
CA GLU A 204 2.16 1.52 1.49
C GLU A 204 1.44 2.79 1.05
N ALA A 205 0.12 2.74 0.84
CA ALA A 205 -0.68 3.94 0.57
C ALA A 205 -0.63 4.93 1.75
N TYR A 206 -0.72 4.44 3.00
CA TYR A 206 -0.51 5.28 4.19
C TYR A 206 0.90 5.87 4.24
N PHE A 207 1.93 5.09 3.91
CA PHE A 207 3.31 5.59 3.89
C PHE A 207 3.46 6.78 2.94
N PHE A 208 3.00 6.65 1.70
CA PHE A 208 3.09 7.71 0.71
C PHE A 208 2.14 8.88 0.99
N LEU A 209 0.97 8.64 1.59
CA LEU A 209 0.11 9.72 2.08
C LEU A 209 0.85 10.58 3.11
N GLY A 210 1.51 9.97 4.08
CA GLY A 210 2.35 10.68 5.05
C GLY A 210 3.47 11.48 4.38
N CYS A 211 4.14 10.89 3.38
CA CYS A 211 5.16 11.60 2.59
C CYS A 211 4.58 12.82 1.83
N CYS A 212 3.36 12.72 1.29
CA CYS A 212 2.68 13.84 0.65
C CYS A 212 2.34 14.95 1.67
N GLN A 213 1.76 14.58 2.79
CA GLN A 213 1.42 15.51 3.89
C GLN A 213 2.65 16.25 4.38
N TRP A 214 3.76 15.55 4.60
CA TRP A 214 5.03 16.15 4.98
C TRP A 214 5.50 17.17 3.94
N LYS A 215 5.53 16.82 2.66
CA LYS A 215 5.92 17.74 1.58
C LYS A 215 5.02 18.98 1.48
N LEU A 216 3.79 18.90 1.94
CA LEU A 216 2.82 20.00 1.98
C LEU A 216 2.90 20.83 3.28
N GLY A 217 3.81 20.48 4.20
CA GLY A 217 3.96 21.18 5.49
C GLY A 217 2.93 20.75 6.54
N GLU A 218 2.21 19.67 6.33
CA GLU A 218 1.21 19.09 7.25
C GLU A 218 1.89 18.10 8.21
N GLU A 219 2.89 18.54 8.97
CA GLU A 219 3.81 17.68 9.72
C GLU A 219 3.10 16.78 10.76
N GLU A 220 2.16 17.33 11.52
CA GLU A 220 1.41 16.56 12.53
C GLU A 220 0.57 15.46 11.88
N HIS A 221 -0.11 15.74 10.76
CA HIS A 221 -0.87 14.75 10.03
C HIS A 221 0.02 13.67 9.43
N ALA A 222 1.17 14.07 8.88
CA ALA A 222 2.13 13.12 8.32
C ALA A 222 2.59 12.11 9.37
N PHE A 223 2.92 12.59 10.57
CA PHE A 223 3.34 11.72 11.67
C PHE A 223 2.23 10.75 12.10
N LEU A 224 1.00 11.24 12.29
CA LEU A 224 -0.13 10.38 12.63
C LEU A 224 -0.37 9.29 11.57
N THR A 225 -0.35 9.68 10.29
CA THR A 225 -0.50 8.75 9.16
C THR A 225 0.61 7.70 9.13
N TRP A 226 1.87 8.07 9.45
CA TRP A 226 2.96 7.10 9.54
C TRP A 226 2.83 6.17 10.75
N MET A 227 2.20 6.59 11.84
CA MET A 227 1.92 5.70 12.98
C MET A 227 0.83 4.66 12.63
N GLU A 228 -0.18 5.01 11.83
CA GLU A 228 -1.15 4.06 11.28
C GLU A 228 -0.45 3.09 10.31
N CYS A 229 0.34 3.63 9.39
CA CYS A 229 1.18 2.86 8.47
C CYS A 229 2.04 1.81 9.19
N LEU A 230 2.63 2.15 10.33
CA LEU A 230 3.47 1.27 11.12
C LEU A 230 2.78 -0.04 11.52
N GLN A 231 1.47 -0.03 11.73
CA GLN A 231 0.70 -1.23 12.09
C GLN A 231 0.43 -2.13 10.87
N LEU A 232 0.28 -1.53 9.71
CA LEU A 232 -0.16 -2.19 8.47
C LEU A 232 1.00 -2.77 7.65
N LEU A 233 2.18 -2.13 7.68
CA LEU A 233 3.33 -2.59 6.92
C LEU A 233 3.81 -3.97 7.36
N THR A 234 3.95 -4.88 6.40
CA THR A 234 4.47 -6.25 6.63
C THR A 234 5.78 -6.52 5.89
N ALA A 235 6.07 -5.78 4.83
CA ALA A 235 7.27 -5.96 4.02
C ALA A 235 8.51 -5.34 4.73
N PRO A 236 9.63 -6.08 4.84
CA PRO A 236 10.84 -5.59 5.51
C PRO A 236 11.40 -4.31 4.90
N TYR A 237 11.38 -4.17 3.56
CA TYR A 237 11.86 -2.98 2.87
C TYR A 237 11.00 -1.74 3.16
N ALA A 238 9.67 -1.91 3.27
CA ALA A 238 8.75 -0.83 3.59
C ALA A 238 8.90 -0.39 5.06
N LEU A 239 9.06 -1.33 5.99
CA LEU A 239 9.39 -1.05 7.38
C LEU A 239 10.74 -0.32 7.52
N GLN A 240 11.73 -0.67 6.69
CA GLN A 240 13.03 0.02 6.67
C GLN A 240 12.90 1.44 6.17
N ALA A 241 12.13 1.67 5.10
CA ALA A 241 11.84 3.01 4.59
C ALA A 241 11.15 3.87 5.64
N LEU A 242 10.16 3.33 6.36
CA LEU A 242 9.50 4.02 7.47
C LEU A 242 10.46 4.30 8.62
N ALA A 243 11.36 3.36 8.96
CA ALA A 243 12.37 3.57 9.99
C ALA A 243 13.25 4.78 9.65
N TYR A 244 13.73 4.90 8.41
CA TYR A 244 14.54 6.05 7.97
C TYR A 244 13.77 7.36 8.05
N VAL A 245 12.50 7.38 7.65
CA VAL A 245 11.66 8.56 7.81
C VAL A 245 11.54 8.94 9.29
N CYS A 246 11.26 7.98 10.17
CA CYS A 246 11.16 8.21 11.60
C CYS A 246 12.50 8.71 12.21
N GLU A 247 13.63 8.13 11.82
CA GLU A 247 14.96 8.59 12.22
C GLU A 247 15.21 10.05 11.82
N TRP A 248 14.96 10.36 10.55
CA TRP A 248 15.19 11.70 10.02
C TRP A 248 14.40 12.78 10.75
N HIS A 249 13.20 12.43 11.24
CA HIS A 249 12.32 13.33 11.96
C HIS A 249 12.42 13.22 13.50
N GLY A 250 13.42 12.50 14.02
CA GLY A 250 13.67 12.38 15.45
C GLY A 250 12.69 11.46 16.20
N HIS A 251 11.86 10.68 15.47
CA HIS A 251 10.93 9.72 16.06
C HIS A 251 11.60 8.37 16.35
N HIS A 252 12.65 8.41 17.19
CA HIS A 252 13.53 7.26 17.44
C HIS A 252 12.82 6.03 18.01
N TYR A 253 11.78 6.19 18.84
CA TYR A 253 10.98 5.07 19.34
C TYR A 253 10.25 4.33 18.20
N ALA A 254 9.68 5.05 17.25
CA ALA A 254 9.03 4.45 16.10
C ALA A 254 10.04 3.76 15.16
N ALA A 255 11.21 4.36 14.94
CA ALA A 255 12.29 3.74 14.20
C ALA A 255 12.75 2.41 14.85
N ILE A 256 12.98 2.38 16.16
CA ILE A 256 13.31 1.17 16.91
C ILE A 256 12.23 0.10 16.72
N HIS A 257 10.95 0.48 16.77
CA HIS A 257 9.85 -0.45 16.56
C HIS A 257 9.89 -1.07 15.17
N CYS A 258 10.12 -0.27 14.12
CA CYS A 258 10.30 -0.77 12.76
C CYS A 258 11.45 -1.79 12.68
N TYR A 259 12.62 -1.45 13.19
CA TYR A 259 13.79 -2.35 13.16
C TYR A 259 13.56 -3.65 13.93
N LYS A 260 12.91 -3.59 15.11
CA LYS A 260 12.55 -4.78 15.87
C LYS A 260 11.56 -5.67 15.12
N ARG A 261 10.59 -5.10 14.39
CA ARG A 261 9.69 -5.87 13.53
C ARG A 261 10.42 -6.53 12.37
N ILE A 262 11.34 -5.82 11.71
CA ILE A 262 12.18 -6.40 10.64
C ILE A 262 12.97 -7.61 11.18
N GLN A 263 13.53 -7.51 12.38
CA GLN A 263 14.22 -8.63 13.04
C GLN A 263 13.28 -9.80 13.34
N ALA A 264 12.06 -9.52 13.82
CA ALA A 264 11.06 -10.55 14.11
C ALA A 264 10.61 -11.31 12.85
N LEU A 265 10.67 -10.65 11.67
CA LEU A 265 10.42 -11.26 10.35
C LEU A 265 11.62 -12.11 9.86
N GLY A 266 12.70 -12.22 10.63
CA GLY A 266 13.89 -12.98 10.26
C GLY A 266 14.92 -12.22 9.42
N PHE A 267 14.69 -10.94 9.12
CA PHE A 267 15.61 -10.10 8.37
C PHE A 267 16.51 -9.30 9.32
N SER A 268 17.72 -9.76 9.52
CA SER A 268 18.69 -9.10 10.41
C SER A 268 20.02 -8.94 9.67
N ASN A 269 20.15 -7.86 8.94
CA ASN A 269 21.40 -7.47 8.28
C ASN A 269 22.14 -6.38 9.09
N ILE A 270 23.32 -6.01 8.63
CA ILE A 270 24.16 -5.00 9.28
C ILE A 270 23.47 -3.65 9.35
N GLU A 271 22.77 -3.27 8.30
CA GLU A 271 22.08 -1.98 8.17
C GLU A 271 20.94 -1.84 9.19
N THR A 272 20.09 -2.88 9.32
CA THR A 272 19.00 -2.91 10.30
C THR A 272 19.49 -2.94 11.73
N LEU A 273 20.57 -3.68 12.01
CA LEU A 273 21.20 -3.71 13.33
C LEU A 273 21.85 -2.37 13.66
N HIS A 274 22.52 -1.74 12.68
CA HIS A 274 23.12 -0.44 12.88
C HIS A 274 22.07 0.64 13.17
N GLY A 275 21.00 0.70 12.39
CA GLY A 275 19.89 1.62 12.63
C GLY A 275 19.26 1.41 14.01
N LEU A 276 19.04 0.16 14.42
CA LEU A 276 18.52 -0.14 15.75
C LEU A 276 19.46 0.36 16.85
N ALA A 277 20.76 0.04 16.76
CA ALA A 277 21.77 0.46 17.75
C ALA A 277 21.88 1.99 17.82
N TRP A 278 21.85 2.65 16.68
CA TRP A 278 21.92 4.10 16.57
C TRP A 278 20.74 4.78 17.27
N ASN A 279 19.50 4.35 16.99
CA ASN A 279 18.32 4.93 17.62
C ASN A 279 18.24 4.65 19.12
N LEU A 280 18.67 3.46 19.58
CA LEU A 280 18.81 3.16 21.00
C LEU A 280 19.81 4.11 21.68
N ALA A 281 20.93 4.37 21.01
CA ALA A 281 21.94 5.30 21.53
C ALA A 281 21.42 6.73 21.63
N LEU A 282 20.67 7.21 20.65
CA LEU A 282 20.06 8.54 20.66
C LEU A 282 18.99 8.70 21.77
N LEU A 283 18.39 7.61 22.22
CA LEU A 283 17.47 7.57 23.37
C LEU A 283 18.21 7.30 24.72
N ASP A 284 19.53 7.39 24.75
CA ASP A 284 20.39 7.12 25.91
C ASP A 284 20.24 5.69 26.49
N GLN A 285 19.74 4.73 25.67
CA GLN A 285 19.70 3.30 26.03
C GLN A 285 21.06 2.65 25.75
N ARG A 286 22.10 3.12 26.47
CA ARG A 286 23.52 2.85 26.20
C ARG A 286 23.86 1.38 26.21
N SER A 287 23.41 0.63 27.20
CA SER A 287 23.76 -0.80 27.38
C SER A 287 23.27 -1.64 26.21
N GLU A 288 22.03 -1.41 25.73
CA GLU A 288 21.46 -2.13 24.60
C GLU A 288 22.14 -1.72 23.29
N ALA A 289 22.37 -0.42 23.09
CA ALA A 289 23.07 0.10 21.92
C ALA A 289 24.48 -0.51 21.79
N LEU A 290 25.28 -0.48 22.86
CA LEU A 290 26.63 -1.02 22.87
C LEU A 290 26.67 -2.53 22.65
N ALA A 291 25.73 -3.28 23.19
CA ALA A 291 25.62 -4.71 22.92
C ALA A 291 25.45 -5.02 21.43
N ILE A 292 24.64 -4.21 20.72
CA ILE A 292 24.43 -4.38 19.28
C ILE A 292 25.63 -3.89 18.50
N PHE A 293 26.26 -2.76 18.87
CA PHE A 293 27.48 -2.29 18.21
C PHE A 293 28.63 -3.29 18.36
N ASN A 294 28.79 -3.92 19.52
CA ASN A 294 29.77 -5.00 19.71
C ASN A 294 29.49 -6.20 18.79
N LYS A 295 28.22 -6.56 18.60
CA LYS A 295 27.82 -7.61 17.65
C LYS A 295 28.19 -7.20 16.21
N LEU A 296 27.91 -5.95 15.82
CA LEU A 296 28.22 -5.43 14.48
C LEU A 296 29.72 -5.45 14.16
N ILE A 297 30.58 -5.06 15.13
CA ILE A 297 32.04 -5.11 14.94
C ILE A 297 32.53 -6.54 14.75
N LYS A 298 31.94 -7.51 15.50
CA LYS A 298 32.29 -8.93 15.29
C LYS A 298 31.86 -9.45 13.93
N MET A 299 30.71 -8.98 13.40
CA MET A 299 30.22 -9.35 12.07
C MET A 299 31.07 -8.72 10.95
N GLU A 300 31.36 -7.43 11.06
CA GLU A 300 32.16 -6.66 10.09
C GLU A 300 33.15 -5.72 10.77
N PRO A 301 34.35 -6.19 11.14
CA PRO A 301 35.33 -5.36 11.84
C PRO A 301 35.82 -4.13 11.05
N LYS A 302 35.66 -4.15 9.71
CA LYS A 302 36.10 -3.07 8.83
C LYS A 302 34.99 -2.10 8.41
N ASN A 303 33.80 -2.22 8.96
CA ASN A 303 32.68 -1.35 8.60
C ASN A 303 32.90 0.07 9.11
N GLU A 304 33.22 0.97 8.19
CA GLU A 304 33.54 2.37 8.49
C GLU A 304 32.36 3.16 9.07
N ASN A 305 31.12 2.83 8.71
CA ASN A 305 29.93 3.52 9.22
C ASN A 305 29.71 3.17 10.69
N VAL A 306 29.85 1.90 11.04
CA VAL A 306 29.78 1.43 12.44
C VAL A 306 30.86 2.11 13.29
N LYS A 307 32.11 2.15 12.81
CA LYS A 307 33.22 2.81 13.51
C LYS A 307 32.97 4.30 13.72
N LYS A 308 32.49 4.99 12.70
CA LYS A 308 32.14 6.44 12.79
C LYS A 308 31.08 6.70 13.83
N SER A 309 30.01 5.87 13.86
CA SER A 309 28.94 6.00 14.84
C SER A 309 29.46 5.79 16.27
N ILE A 310 30.31 4.80 16.48
CA ILE A 310 30.90 4.51 17.79
C ILE A 310 31.81 5.67 18.24
N SER A 311 32.70 6.13 17.37
CA SER A 311 33.60 7.26 17.67
C SER A 311 32.82 8.54 18.00
N TRP A 312 31.70 8.79 17.34
CA TRP A 312 30.82 9.89 17.66
C TRP A 312 30.18 9.70 19.05
N LEU A 313 29.68 8.50 19.37
CA LEU A 313 29.08 8.20 20.68
C LEU A 313 30.11 8.32 21.81
N GLU A 314 31.36 7.87 21.62
CA GLU A 314 32.46 8.05 22.58
C GLU A 314 32.68 9.55 22.88
N SER A 315 32.64 10.38 21.85
CA SER A 315 32.76 11.82 21.98
C SER A 315 31.58 12.45 22.75
N VAL A 316 30.36 12.04 22.47
CA VAL A 316 29.15 12.60 23.07
C VAL A 316 28.98 12.14 24.52
N TRP A 317 29.23 10.86 24.80
CA TRP A 317 29.09 10.30 26.13
C TRP A 317 30.33 10.55 27.02
N ASN A 318 31.40 11.07 26.44
CA ASN A 318 32.69 11.29 27.09
C ASN A 318 33.21 10.00 27.77
N GLU A 319 33.06 8.88 27.12
CA GLU A 319 33.43 7.55 27.53
C GLU A 319 34.16 6.84 26.42
N SER A 320 35.23 6.09 26.71
CA SER A 320 35.88 5.24 25.72
C SER A 320 35.34 3.82 25.82
N PHE A 321 34.86 3.28 24.70
CA PHE A 321 34.36 1.90 24.71
C PHE A 321 35.49 0.94 24.42
N ALA A 322 35.76 0.02 25.36
CA ALA A 322 36.60 -1.13 25.08
C ALA A 322 35.83 -2.08 24.11
N LEU A 323 35.84 -1.74 22.83
CA LEU A 323 35.38 -2.66 21.81
C LEU A 323 36.34 -3.83 21.80
N ILE A 324 35.82 -5.04 21.99
CA ILE A 324 36.64 -6.25 22.03
C ILE A 324 37.29 -6.39 20.63
N GLU A 325 38.55 -5.95 20.54
CA GLU A 325 39.44 -6.43 19.49
C GLU A 325 39.68 -7.90 19.86
N ASP A 326 39.11 -8.81 19.07
CA ASP A 326 39.44 -10.22 19.18
C ASP A 326 40.96 -10.35 19.07
N GLU A 327 41.62 -10.68 20.17
CA GLU A 327 42.96 -11.24 20.12
C GLU A 327 42.92 -12.44 19.16
N ARG A 328 43.78 -12.42 18.17
CA ARG A 328 44.01 -13.40 17.11
C ARG A 328 44.19 -14.82 17.61
#